data_5b7e287746a97bfe52c32984c554a0c0
#
_entry.id   5b7e287746a97bfe52c32984c554a0c0
#
_cell.length_a   1.000
_cell.length_b   1.000
_cell.length_c   1.000
_cell.angle_alpha   90.00
_cell.angle_beta   90.00
_cell.angle_gamma   90.00
#
_symmetry.space_group_name_H-M   'P 1'
#
loop_
_entity.id
_entity.type
_entity.pdbx_description
1 polymer ?
#
loop_
_entity_poly.entity_id
_entity_poly.type
_entity_poly.pdbx_seq_one_letter_code
_entity_poly.pdbx_strand_id
1 'polypeptide(L)'
;MKIVRRDLVANGPGSVKMVPVDSDDLWYAYNLIAPGDTVLAVTVRKVLREVASGGRDAERVKLKLEIKVEVADYDKVGSVLRIRGKNILENEYVKIGQFHTLEIEQHRPFVLRKVVWDSFALDTLNQASDPAASADLAVVLMQEGLAHVILVGRSLTITRSRIEASIPRKHGPAIAGYEAALNKFFENVLQAFLKYVDFNVVRCAVIASPGFTKDQFHRHLLLEAERRQLRSIIENKSRIILVHTSSGYKHSLKEVLDAPNVMNMIKDTKAAQEVQALKDFFNMLSNVRIQLGHAMDQSTLRLPMKEWLCRRFL
;
A
#
# COMPACT_ATOMS: atom_id res chain seq x y z
N MET A 1 7.15 -5.42 -3.06
CA MET A 1 8.53 -5.61 -2.56
C MET A 1 9.29 -6.61 -3.42
N LYS A 2 10.52 -6.29 -3.84
CA LYS A 2 11.35 -7.20 -4.65
C LYS A 2 12.14 -8.13 -3.74
N ILE A 3 11.91 -9.44 -3.82
CA ILE A 3 12.72 -10.44 -3.13
C ILE A 3 13.94 -10.77 -3.99
N VAL A 4 15.15 -10.58 -3.44
CA VAL A 4 16.42 -10.83 -4.12
C VAL A 4 16.93 -12.24 -3.83
N ARG A 5 16.80 -12.69 -2.57
CA ARG A 5 17.20 -14.02 -2.14
C ARG A 5 16.27 -14.48 -1.03
N ARG A 6 15.85 -15.73 -1.11
CA ARG A 6 15.01 -16.39 -0.12
C ARG A 6 15.73 -17.67 0.33
N ASP A 7 16.05 -17.72 1.60
CA ASP A 7 16.73 -18.84 2.23
C ASP A 7 16.06 -19.07 3.58
N LEU A 8 14.98 -19.84 3.56
CA LEU A 8 14.14 -20.05 4.73
C LEU A 8 13.48 -21.42 4.69
N VAL A 9 13.23 -21.94 5.89
CA VAL A 9 12.49 -23.16 6.13
C VAL A 9 11.14 -22.81 6.75
N ALA A 10 10.07 -23.39 6.24
CA ALA A 10 8.73 -23.19 6.81
C ALA A 10 8.71 -23.65 8.27
N ASN A 11 8.18 -22.83 9.17
CA ASN A 11 8.18 -23.02 10.61
C ASN A 11 9.58 -23.23 11.23
N GLY A 12 10.62 -22.77 10.55
CA GLY A 12 12.03 -22.86 10.97
C GLY A 12 12.77 -21.54 10.75
N PRO A 13 14.08 -21.54 11.04
CA PRO A 13 14.92 -20.37 10.87
C PRO A 13 15.16 -20.05 9.40
N GLY A 14 15.48 -18.82 9.12
CA GLY A 14 15.83 -18.42 7.77
C GLY A 14 16.07 -16.94 7.58
N SER A 15 16.48 -16.59 6.36
CA SER A 15 16.75 -15.22 5.96
C SER A 15 16.17 -14.87 4.61
N VAL A 16 15.73 -13.61 4.47
CA VAL A 16 15.25 -13.08 3.20
C VAL A 16 15.94 -11.75 2.93
N LYS A 17 16.55 -11.64 1.74
CA LYS A 17 17.08 -10.36 1.22
C LYS A 17 16.02 -9.73 0.33
N MET A 18 15.63 -8.51 0.66
CA MET A 18 14.55 -7.80 -0.01
C MET A 18 14.90 -6.34 -0.27
N VAL A 19 14.22 -5.75 -1.26
CA VAL A 19 14.36 -4.34 -1.64
C VAL A 19 12.95 -3.75 -1.70
N PRO A 20 12.63 -2.77 -0.86
CA PRO A 20 11.39 -2.00 -0.99
C PRO A 20 11.41 -1.21 -2.30
N VAL A 21 10.38 -1.31 -3.11
CA VAL A 21 10.23 -0.57 -4.38
C VAL A 21 9.31 0.63 -4.17
N ASP A 22 8.22 0.42 -3.45
CA ASP A 22 7.20 1.41 -3.15
C ASP A 22 7.16 1.74 -1.64
N SER A 23 6.51 2.85 -1.27
CA SER A 23 6.28 3.20 0.13
C SER A 23 5.51 2.13 0.90
N ASP A 24 4.56 1.47 0.21
CA ASP A 24 3.72 0.42 0.80
C ASP A 24 4.54 -0.83 1.14
N ASP A 25 5.67 -1.06 0.46
CA ASP A 25 6.61 -2.14 0.79
C ASP A 25 7.25 -1.96 2.16
N LEU A 26 7.45 -0.71 2.60
CA LEU A 26 7.96 -0.42 3.94
C LEU A 26 6.93 -0.75 5.02
N TRP A 27 5.63 -0.61 4.72
CA TRP A 27 4.56 -1.07 5.60
C TRP A 27 4.56 -2.60 5.76
N TYR A 28 4.73 -3.34 4.67
CA TYR A 28 4.89 -4.79 4.75
C TYR A 28 6.12 -5.18 5.54
N ALA A 29 7.25 -4.50 5.33
CA ALA A 29 8.47 -4.72 6.08
C ALA A 29 8.27 -4.46 7.58
N TYR A 30 7.55 -3.38 7.94
CA TYR A 30 7.19 -3.06 9.32
C TYR A 30 6.39 -4.20 9.98
N ASN A 31 5.35 -4.72 9.29
CA ASN A 31 4.54 -5.83 9.81
C ASN A 31 5.28 -7.17 9.86
N LEU A 32 6.33 -7.33 9.05
CA LEU A 32 7.12 -8.54 8.98
C LEU A 32 8.19 -8.59 10.07
N ILE A 33 8.72 -7.43 10.47
CA ILE A 33 9.82 -7.33 11.44
C ILE A 33 9.25 -7.31 12.85
N ALA A 34 9.68 -8.25 13.67
CA ALA A 34 9.29 -8.37 15.07
C ALA A 34 10.48 -8.15 16.03
N PRO A 35 10.23 -7.74 17.29
CA PRO A 35 11.27 -7.73 18.30
C PRO A 35 11.93 -9.11 18.44
N GLY A 36 13.27 -9.12 18.53
CA GLY A 36 14.06 -10.34 18.57
C GLY A 36 14.59 -10.83 17.23
N ASP A 37 14.02 -10.38 16.12
CA ASP A 37 14.54 -10.63 14.77
C ASP A 37 15.89 -9.93 14.55
N THR A 38 16.58 -10.30 13.47
CA THR A 38 17.85 -9.70 13.10
C THR A 38 17.74 -9.03 11.75
N VAL A 39 18.13 -7.76 11.67
CA VAL A 39 18.14 -6.97 10.43
C VAL A 39 19.54 -6.53 10.07
N LEU A 40 19.95 -6.84 8.83
CA LEU A 40 21.22 -6.43 8.24
C LEU A 40 20.95 -5.39 7.15
N ALA A 41 21.49 -4.19 7.31
CA ALA A 41 21.37 -3.13 6.31
C ALA A 41 22.61 -2.26 6.24
N VAL A 42 22.71 -1.46 5.16
CA VAL A 42 23.74 -0.43 5.02
C VAL A 42 23.23 0.86 5.64
N THR A 43 24.00 1.42 6.54
CA THR A 43 23.71 2.71 7.19
C THR A 43 24.88 3.68 7.00
N VAL A 44 24.62 4.96 7.22
CA VAL A 44 25.64 6.01 7.22
C VAL A 44 25.82 6.52 8.64
N ARG A 45 27.04 6.43 9.15
CA ARG A 45 27.37 6.92 10.48
C ARG A 45 28.36 8.07 10.41
N LYS A 46 28.17 9.07 11.25
CA LYS A 46 29.12 10.15 11.46
C LYS A 46 30.18 9.65 12.46
N VAL A 47 31.40 9.51 12.01
CA VAL A 47 32.56 9.09 12.82
C VAL A 47 33.45 10.32 13.03
N LEU A 48 33.85 10.54 14.28
CA LEU A 48 34.79 11.58 14.62
C LEU A 48 36.21 10.99 14.54
N ARG A 49 37.03 11.47 13.61
CA ARG A 49 38.47 11.16 13.55
C ARG A 49 39.24 12.27 14.22
N GLU A 50 40.18 11.90 15.06
CA GLU A 50 41.18 12.84 15.55
C GLU A 50 42.21 13.09 14.44
N VAL A 51 42.34 14.34 14.05
CA VAL A 51 43.34 14.77 13.06
C VAL A 51 44.62 15.08 13.79
N ALA A 52 45.79 14.81 13.18
CA ALA A 52 47.11 15.04 13.75
C ALA A 52 47.36 16.49 14.19
N SER A 53 46.53 17.46 13.76
CA SER A 53 46.54 18.86 14.18
C SER A 53 45.73 19.17 15.44
N GLY A 54 45.22 18.17 16.17
CA GLY A 54 44.43 18.33 17.41
C GLY A 54 42.95 18.70 17.20
N GLY A 55 42.48 18.72 15.95
CA GLY A 55 41.07 18.93 15.61
C GLY A 55 40.31 17.61 15.51
N ARG A 56 38.95 17.64 15.70
CA ARG A 56 38.08 16.51 15.41
C ARG A 56 37.36 16.75 14.08
N ASP A 57 37.67 15.93 13.08
CA ASP A 57 37.00 16.00 11.81
C ASP A 57 35.88 14.93 11.76
N ALA A 58 34.71 15.28 11.21
CA ALA A 58 33.54 14.42 11.19
C ALA A 58 33.37 13.83 9.81
N GLU A 59 33.75 12.58 9.64
CA GLU A 59 33.56 11.82 8.40
C GLU A 59 32.28 11.00 8.43
N ARG A 60 31.54 10.94 7.29
CA ARG A 60 30.40 10.06 7.12
C ARG A 60 30.83 8.75 6.47
N VAL A 61 30.83 7.68 7.25
CA VAL A 61 31.24 6.35 6.79
C VAL A 61 30.01 5.49 6.52
N LYS A 62 29.98 4.82 5.35
CA LYS A 62 28.97 3.81 5.04
C LYS A 62 29.36 2.50 5.72
N LEU A 63 28.48 2.01 6.58
CA LEU A 63 28.69 0.79 7.36
C LEU A 63 27.59 -0.22 7.05
N LYS A 64 27.94 -1.48 7.05
CA LYS A 64 26.99 -2.59 7.01
C LYS A 64 26.85 -3.12 8.43
N LEU A 65 25.71 -2.90 9.04
CA LEU A 65 25.44 -3.31 10.42
C LEU A 65 24.34 -4.36 10.46
N GLU A 66 24.48 -5.26 11.41
CA GLU A 66 23.49 -6.28 11.74
C GLU A 66 23.02 -6.04 13.16
N ILE A 67 21.73 -5.76 13.33
CA ILE A 67 21.15 -5.44 14.63
C ILE A 67 20.10 -6.48 15.03
N LYS A 68 20.05 -6.82 16.31
CA LYS A 68 18.92 -7.53 16.92
C LYS A 68 17.87 -6.51 17.26
N VAL A 69 16.70 -6.65 16.64
CA VAL A 69 15.60 -5.69 16.71
C VAL A 69 15.00 -5.64 18.12
N GLU A 70 14.81 -4.43 18.65
CA GLU A 70 14.03 -4.18 19.86
C GLU A 70 12.74 -3.43 19.53
N VAL A 71 12.81 -2.41 18.68
CA VAL A 71 11.66 -1.58 18.29
C VAL A 71 11.75 -1.28 16.81
N ALA A 72 10.65 -1.37 16.12
CA ALA A 72 10.46 -0.86 14.76
C ALA A 72 9.43 0.27 14.78
N ASP A 73 9.67 1.33 14.01
CA ASP A 73 8.79 2.49 13.85
C ASP A 73 8.68 2.86 12.38
N TYR A 74 7.45 3.04 11.89
CA TYR A 74 7.18 3.36 10.49
C TYR A 74 6.65 4.79 10.35
N ASP A 75 7.46 5.62 9.72
CA ASP A 75 7.10 6.98 9.33
C ASP A 75 6.47 6.97 7.92
N LYS A 76 5.14 7.00 7.88
CA LYS A 76 4.39 7.00 6.61
C LYS A 76 4.64 8.26 5.78
N VAL A 77 4.80 9.42 6.42
CA VAL A 77 4.98 10.71 5.74
C VAL A 77 6.38 10.79 5.15
N GLY A 78 7.39 10.41 5.93
CA GLY A 78 8.78 10.38 5.50
C GLY A 78 9.13 9.18 4.63
N SER A 79 8.24 8.18 4.49
CA SER A 79 8.50 6.91 3.79
C SER A 79 9.78 6.23 4.26
N VAL A 80 9.96 6.16 5.57
CA VAL A 80 11.15 5.56 6.22
C VAL A 80 10.71 4.60 7.31
N LEU A 81 11.33 3.42 7.34
CA LEU A 81 11.20 2.46 8.42
C LEU A 81 12.45 2.54 9.31
N ARG A 82 12.27 2.96 10.56
CA ARG A 82 13.33 3.04 11.57
C ARG A 82 13.32 1.80 12.43
N ILE A 83 14.44 1.11 12.49
CA ILE A 83 14.60 -0.13 13.26
C ILE A 83 15.69 0.12 14.29
N ARG A 84 15.33 0.13 15.56
CA ARG A 84 16.24 0.28 16.68
C ARG A 84 16.57 -1.07 17.29
N GLY A 85 17.85 -1.32 17.55
CA GLY A 85 18.29 -2.56 18.15
C GLY A 85 19.75 -2.54 18.54
N LYS A 86 20.24 -3.67 19.08
CA LYS A 86 21.64 -3.87 19.50
C LYS A 86 22.43 -4.47 18.35
N ASN A 87 23.59 -3.87 18.09
CA ASN A 87 24.54 -4.39 17.10
C ASN A 87 25.07 -5.76 17.54
N ILE A 88 25.01 -6.74 16.65
CA ILE A 88 25.51 -8.11 16.89
C ILE A 88 26.72 -8.45 16.02
N LEU A 89 27.07 -7.59 15.05
CA LEU A 89 28.22 -7.78 14.16
C LEU A 89 29.41 -6.95 14.66
N GLU A 90 30.54 -7.58 14.83
CA GLU A 90 31.78 -6.87 15.15
C GLU A 90 32.16 -5.95 13.99
N ASN A 91 32.46 -4.69 14.32
CA ASN A 91 32.79 -3.65 13.37
C ASN A 91 33.77 -2.67 14.01
N GLU A 92 34.68 -2.11 13.21
CA GLU A 92 35.70 -1.13 13.65
C GLU A 92 35.08 0.12 14.33
N TYR A 93 33.85 0.50 13.94
CA TYR A 93 33.21 1.75 14.39
C TYR A 93 32.09 1.56 15.41
N VAL A 94 31.56 0.33 15.56
CA VAL A 94 30.40 0.04 16.42
C VAL A 94 30.67 -1.24 17.20
N LYS A 95 30.74 -1.12 18.52
CA LYS A 95 30.92 -2.29 19.40
C LYS A 95 29.69 -3.18 19.42
N ILE A 96 29.90 -4.48 19.65
CA ILE A 96 28.81 -5.44 19.88
C ILE A 96 28.01 -5.00 21.11
N GLY A 97 26.70 -5.11 21.04
CA GLY A 97 25.76 -4.70 22.11
C GLY A 97 25.43 -3.20 22.11
N GLN A 98 26.11 -2.38 21.33
CA GLN A 98 25.81 -0.97 21.22
C GLN A 98 24.49 -0.74 20.44
N PHE A 99 23.66 0.16 20.94
CA PHE A 99 22.43 0.55 20.26
C PHE A 99 22.70 1.29 18.96
N HIS A 100 21.95 0.91 17.95
CA HIS A 100 21.94 1.60 16.66
C HIS A 100 20.54 1.61 16.06
N THR A 101 20.23 2.66 15.30
CA THR A 101 18.99 2.76 14.51
C THR A 101 19.34 2.63 13.04
N LEU A 102 18.78 1.61 12.39
CA LEU A 102 18.83 1.47 10.93
C LEU A 102 17.63 2.19 10.32
N GLU A 103 17.88 2.94 9.26
CA GLU A 103 16.84 3.56 8.43
C GLU A 103 16.75 2.77 7.12
N ILE A 104 15.60 2.12 6.93
CA ILE A 104 15.27 1.41 5.70
C ILE A 104 14.45 2.36 4.83
N GLU A 105 14.98 2.67 3.67
CA GLU A 105 14.37 3.55 2.68
C GLU A 105 14.02 2.74 1.42
N GLN A 106 13.23 3.34 0.53
CA GLN A 106 12.94 2.78 -0.79
C GLN A 106 14.24 2.53 -1.56
N HIS A 107 14.23 1.49 -2.40
CA HIS A 107 15.33 1.07 -3.26
C HIS A 107 16.63 0.66 -2.53
N ARG A 108 16.61 0.58 -1.20
CA ARG A 108 17.76 0.08 -0.43
C ARG A 108 17.56 -1.35 0.02
N PRO A 109 18.48 -2.27 -0.31
CA PRO A 109 18.38 -3.67 0.08
C PRO A 109 18.65 -3.84 1.58
N PHE A 110 17.89 -4.71 2.21
CA PHE A 110 18.13 -5.20 3.56
C PHE A 110 17.90 -6.71 3.67
N VAL A 111 18.43 -7.34 4.70
CA VAL A 111 18.23 -8.76 5.00
C VAL A 111 17.53 -8.87 6.33
N LEU A 112 16.41 -9.58 6.35
CA LEU A 112 15.70 -9.96 7.57
C LEU A 112 16.00 -11.43 7.87
N ARG A 113 16.39 -11.71 9.11
CA ARG A 113 16.55 -13.06 9.63
C ARG A 113 15.61 -13.27 10.79
N LYS A 114 14.89 -14.38 10.76
CA LYS A 114 13.99 -14.83 11.82
C LYS A 114 14.41 -16.19 12.33
N VAL A 115 14.18 -16.41 13.62
CA VAL A 115 14.35 -17.73 14.24
C VAL A 115 13.25 -18.67 13.76
N VAL A 116 12.04 -18.14 13.55
CA VAL A 116 10.90 -18.89 13.05
C VAL A 116 10.19 -18.08 11.99
N TRP A 117 10.04 -18.67 10.81
CA TRP A 117 9.17 -18.18 9.74
C TRP A 117 7.83 -18.90 9.84
N ASP A 118 6.93 -18.38 10.66
CA ASP A 118 5.57 -18.90 10.80
C ASP A 118 4.70 -18.62 9.57
N SER A 119 3.49 -19.18 9.55
CA SER A 119 2.55 -19.02 8.44
C SER A 119 2.19 -17.54 8.21
N PHE A 120 2.04 -16.75 9.27
CA PHE A 120 1.72 -15.33 9.17
C PHE A 120 2.86 -14.54 8.50
N ALA A 121 4.10 -14.77 8.90
CA ALA A 121 5.27 -14.13 8.30
C ALA A 121 5.46 -14.55 6.83
N LEU A 122 5.20 -15.80 6.49
CA LEU A 122 5.25 -16.29 5.12
C LEU A 122 4.14 -15.68 4.25
N ASP A 123 2.92 -15.59 4.76
CA ASP A 123 1.81 -14.94 4.07
C ASP A 123 2.07 -13.45 3.84
N THR A 124 2.58 -12.75 4.85
CA THR A 124 2.96 -11.33 4.75
C THR A 124 4.07 -11.13 3.71
N LEU A 125 5.07 -12.01 3.69
CA LEU A 125 6.15 -11.98 2.70
C LEU A 125 5.63 -12.23 1.28
N ASN A 126 4.73 -13.19 1.10
CA ASN A 126 4.12 -13.49 -0.20
C ASN A 126 3.25 -12.33 -0.69
N GLN A 127 2.43 -11.75 0.19
CA GLN A 127 1.64 -10.54 -0.13
C GLN A 127 2.53 -9.36 -0.52
N ALA A 128 3.63 -9.18 0.17
CA ALA A 128 4.60 -8.13 -0.13
C ALA A 128 5.33 -8.35 -1.46
N SER A 129 5.57 -9.61 -1.85
CA SER A 129 6.27 -9.94 -3.10
C SER A 129 5.38 -9.84 -4.34
N ASP A 130 4.10 -10.20 -4.19
CA ASP A 130 3.09 -10.10 -5.25
C ASP A 130 1.77 -9.55 -4.69
N PRO A 131 1.70 -8.22 -4.51
CA PRO A 131 0.48 -7.60 -3.99
C PRO A 131 -0.72 -7.73 -4.94
N ALA A 132 -0.49 -8.01 -6.22
CA ALA A 132 -1.57 -8.25 -7.17
C ALA A 132 -2.25 -9.60 -6.91
N ALA A 133 -1.51 -10.61 -6.47
CA ALA A 133 -2.05 -11.94 -6.18
C ALA A 133 -3.04 -11.97 -5.00
N SER A 134 -3.10 -10.92 -4.19
CA SER A 134 -4.01 -10.79 -3.04
C SER A 134 -5.10 -9.73 -3.23
N ALA A 135 -5.21 -9.14 -4.41
CA ALA A 135 -6.21 -8.11 -4.68
C ALA A 135 -7.59 -8.73 -4.91
N ASP A 136 -8.57 -8.37 -4.10
CA ASP A 136 -9.95 -8.81 -4.25
C ASP A 136 -10.75 -7.94 -5.23
N LEU A 137 -10.36 -6.66 -5.38
CA LEU A 137 -11.07 -5.67 -6.17
C LEU A 137 -10.09 -4.82 -6.99
N ALA A 138 -10.40 -4.61 -8.27
CA ALA A 138 -9.74 -3.60 -9.09
C ALA A 138 -10.66 -2.38 -9.26
N VAL A 139 -10.13 -1.18 -9.12
CA VAL A 139 -10.88 0.07 -9.29
C VAL A 139 -10.17 0.97 -10.29
N VAL A 140 -10.90 1.40 -11.30
CA VAL A 140 -10.46 2.44 -12.23
C VAL A 140 -11.23 3.71 -11.89
N LEU A 141 -10.59 4.61 -11.16
CA LEU A 141 -11.11 5.96 -10.93
C LEU A 141 -10.68 6.85 -12.08
N MET A 142 -11.62 7.49 -12.76
CA MET A 142 -11.30 8.28 -13.92
C MET A 142 -12.15 9.53 -14.05
N GLN A 143 -11.58 10.51 -14.70
CA GLN A 143 -12.26 11.69 -15.24
C GLN A 143 -11.58 12.06 -16.56
N GLU A 144 -12.09 13.02 -17.31
CA GLU A 144 -11.45 13.44 -18.56
C GLU A 144 -10.00 13.86 -18.31
N GLY A 145 -9.05 13.15 -18.93
CA GLY A 145 -7.61 13.41 -18.84
C GLY A 145 -6.89 12.86 -17.62
N LEU A 146 -7.58 12.24 -16.68
CA LEU A 146 -6.94 11.61 -15.51
C LEU A 146 -7.59 10.26 -15.22
N ALA A 147 -6.77 9.22 -15.02
CA ALA A 147 -7.23 7.95 -14.53
C ALA A 147 -6.24 7.32 -13.54
N HIS A 148 -6.77 6.60 -12.56
CA HIS A 148 -6.03 5.81 -11.60
C HIS A 148 -6.50 4.36 -11.67
N VAL A 149 -5.58 3.43 -11.87
CA VAL A 149 -5.84 1.99 -11.70
C VAL A 149 -5.36 1.59 -10.32
N ILE A 150 -6.29 1.15 -9.50
CA ILE A 150 -6.09 0.86 -8.08
C ILE A 150 -6.48 -0.60 -7.83
N LEU A 151 -5.64 -1.34 -7.13
CA LEU A 151 -5.95 -2.66 -6.63
C LEU A 151 -6.22 -2.57 -5.13
N VAL A 152 -7.34 -3.09 -4.70
CA VAL A 152 -7.74 -3.16 -3.29
C VAL A 152 -7.59 -4.60 -2.84
N GLY A 153 -6.60 -4.82 -1.99
CA GLY A 153 -6.32 -6.10 -1.36
C GLY A 153 -6.80 -6.13 0.10
N ARG A 154 -6.38 -7.16 0.80
CA ARG A 154 -6.80 -7.41 2.20
C ARG A 154 -6.36 -6.33 3.18
N SER A 155 -5.14 -5.84 3.07
CA SER A 155 -4.53 -4.92 4.03
C SER A 155 -4.14 -3.58 3.41
N LEU A 156 -4.01 -3.50 2.09
CA LEU A 156 -3.52 -2.32 1.39
C LEU A 156 -4.30 -2.03 0.12
N THR A 157 -4.41 -0.75 -0.15
CA THR A 157 -4.89 -0.19 -1.41
C THR A 157 -3.72 0.35 -2.21
N ILE A 158 -3.43 -0.28 -3.35
CA ILE A 158 -2.24 0.02 -4.15
C ILE A 158 -2.63 0.69 -5.45
N THR A 159 -2.09 1.87 -5.73
CA THR A 159 -2.21 2.51 -7.04
C THR A 159 -1.16 1.94 -7.98
N ARG A 160 -1.60 1.20 -8.99
CA ARG A 160 -0.73 0.57 -9.97
C ARG A 160 -0.36 1.46 -11.14
N SER A 161 -1.28 2.35 -11.53
CA SER A 161 -1.03 3.27 -12.63
C SER A 161 -1.77 4.58 -12.41
N ARG A 162 -1.11 5.67 -12.76
CA ARG A 162 -1.70 6.99 -12.92
C ARG A 162 -1.49 7.42 -14.36
N ILE A 163 -2.57 7.73 -15.05
CA ILE A 163 -2.58 8.09 -16.46
C ILE A 163 -3.09 9.52 -16.55
N GLU A 164 -2.29 10.37 -17.14
CA GLU A 164 -2.62 11.76 -17.39
C GLU A 164 -2.55 12.07 -18.88
N ALA A 165 -3.53 12.76 -19.41
CA ALA A 165 -3.58 13.22 -20.79
C ALA A 165 -4.20 14.60 -20.84
N SER A 166 -3.62 15.48 -21.63
CA SER A 166 -4.23 16.78 -21.93
C SER A 166 -5.31 16.58 -22.98
N ILE A 167 -6.57 16.85 -22.59
CA ILE A 167 -7.72 16.79 -23.48
C ILE A 167 -8.16 18.21 -23.78
N PRO A 168 -8.22 18.63 -25.07
CA PRO A 168 -8.70 19.96 -25.47
C PRO A 168 -10.16 20.18 -25.02
N ARG A 169 -10.56 21.43 -24.81
CA ARG A 169 -11.96 21.75 -24.49
C ARG A 169 -12.86 21.43 -25.67
N LYS A 170 -14.08 20.97 -25.38
CA LYS A 170 -15.08 20.59 -26.37
C LYS A 170 -15.79 21.83 -26.96
N HIS A 171 -15.06 22.73 -27.62
CA HIS A 171 -15.63 23.96 -28.24
C HIS A 171 -15.11 24.18 -29.66
N GLY A 172 -16.04 24.53 -30.58
CA GLY A 172 -15.74 24.98 -31.95
C GLY A 172 -15.03 23.92 -32.84
N PRO A 173 -14.14 24.34 -33.73
CA PRO A 173 -13.46 23.45 -34.67
C PRO A 173 -12.50 22.42 -34.01
N ALA A 174 -12.29 22.52 -32.71
CA ALA A 174 -11.44 21.63 -31.94
C ALA A 174 -12.11 20.28 -31.56
N ILE A 175 -13.35 20.03 -31.99
CA ILE A 175 -14.10 18.80 -31.65
C ILE A 175 -13.36 17.52 -32.13
N ALA A 176 -12.79 17.53 -33.33
CA ALA A 176 -12.05 16.40 -33.88
C ALA A 176 -10.78 16.10 -33.03
N GLY A 177 -10.10 17.13 -32.55
CA GLY A 177 -8.94 17.01 -31.65
C GLY A 177 -9.34 16.48 -30.27
N TYR A 178 -10.52 16.86 -29.77
CA TYR A 178 -11.05 16.34 -28.50
C TYR A 178 -11.32 14.84 -28.57
N GLU A 179 -12.02 14.36 -29.60
CA GLU A 179 -12.34 12.94 -29.77
C GLU A 179 -11.09 12.07 -29.94
N ALA A 180 -10.13 12.54 -30.74
CA ALA A 180 -8.86 11.86 -30.92
C ALA A 180 -8.05 11.76 -29.60
N ALA A 181 -7.98 12.84 -28.83
CA ALA A 181 -7.30 12.87 -27.54
C ALA A 181 -8.01 11.97 -26.51
N LEU A 182 -9.34 11.98 -26.48
CA LEU A 182 -10.15 11.15 -25.60
C LEU A 182 -9.97 9.65 -25.92
N ASN A 183 -10.01 9.29 -27.20
CA ASN A 183 -9.79 7.90 -27.63
C ASN A 183 -8.37 7.42 -27.29
N LYS A 184 -7.36 8.28 -27.47
CA LYS A 184 -5.99 7.97 -27.05
C LYS A 184 -5.88 7.79 -25.53
N PHE A 185 -6.57 8.64 -24.76
CA PHE A 185 -6.64 8.50 -23.31
C PHE A 185 -7.29 7.16 -22.90
N PHE A 186 -8.42 6.81 -23.52
CA PHE A 186 -9.09 5.52 -23.25
C PHE A 186 -8.22 4.33 -23.63
N GLU A 187 -7.48 4.40 -24.72
CA GLU A 187 -6.53 3.36 -25.09
C GLU A 187 -5.43 3.18 -24.03
N ASN A 188 -4.87 4.28 -23.52
CA ASN A 188 -3.87 4.23 -22.45
C ASN A 188 -4.45 3.59 -21.15
N VAL A 189 -5.70 3.91 -20.82
CA VAL A 189 -6.40 3.33 -19.67
C VAL A 189 -6.68 1.84 -19.92
N LEU A 190 -7.06 1.46 -21.13
CA LEU A 190 -7.26 0.06 -21.54
C LEU A 190 -5.96 -0.74 -21.39
N GLN A 191 -4.84 -0.22 -21.86
CA GLN A 191 -3.54 -0.89 -21.71
C GLN A 191 -3.16 -1.10 -20.26
N ALA A 192 -3.38 -0.09 -19.41
CA ALA A 192 -3.14 -0.23 -17.98
C ALA A 192 -4.12 -1.23 -17.33
N PHE A 193 -5.39 -1.24 -17.74
CA PHE A 193 -6.38 -2.20 -17.28
C PHE A 193 -5.94 -3.63 -17.60
N LEU A 194 -5.58 -3.91 -18.85
CA LEU A 194 -5.12 -5.23 -19.29
C LEU A 194 -3.85 -5.70 -18.57
N LYS A 195 -2.96 -4.76 -18.24
CA LYS A 195 -1.71 -5.06 -17.56
C LYS A 195 -1.87 -5.41 -16.09
N TYR A 196 -2.81 -4.76 -15.39
CA TYR A 196 -2.89 -4.82 -13.93
C TYR A 196 -4.13 -5.53 -13.39
N VAL A 197 -5.16 -5.74 -14.22
CA VAL A 197 -6.41 -6.40 -13.80
C VAL A 197 -6.42 -7.83 -14.32
N ASP A 198 -6.22 -8.79 -13.42
CA ASP A 198 -6.34 -10.21 -13.71
C ASP A 198 -7.60 -10.78 -13.04
N PHE A 199 -8.57 -11.17 -13.84
CA PHE A 199 -9.83 -11.73 -13.36
C PHE A 199 -9.72 -13.14 -12.76
N ASN A 200 -8.55 -13.79 -12.84
CA ASN A 200 -8.28 -15.02 -12.10
C ASN A 200 -8.04 -14.72 -10.61
N VAL A 201 -7.57 -13.51 -10.30
CA VAL A 201 -7.27 -13.05 -8.94
C VAL A 201 -8.37 -12.13 -8.42
N VAL A 202 -8.70 -11.09 -9.21
CA VAL A 202 -9.67 -10.06 -8.85
C VAL A 202 -11.10 -10.58 -9.01
N ARG A 203 -11.93 -10.44 -7.98
CA ARG A 203 -13.34 -10.85 -8.04
C ARG A 203 -14.20 -9.96 -8.91
N CYS A 204 -14.00 -8.66 -8.84
CA CYS A 204 -14.68 -7.71 -9.71
C CYS A 204 -13.79 -6.51 -10.03
N ALA A 205 -14.09 -5.85 -11.14
CA ALA A 205 -13.48 -4.59 -11.55
C ALA A 205 -14.53 -3.48 -11.53
N VAL A 206 -14.22 -2.35 -10.93
CA VAL A 206 -15.11 -1.20 -10.86
C VAL A 206 -14.54 -0.08 -11.71
N ILE A 207 -15.35 0.49 -12.59
CA ILE A 207 -15.04 1.71 -13.34
C ILE A 207 -15.87 2.83 -12.74
N ALA A 208 -15.20 3.84 -12.19
CA ALA A 208 -15.86 4.91 -11.48
C ALA A 208 -15.45 6.27 -12.03
N SER A 209 -16.42 7.15 -12.25
CA SER A 209 -16.17 8.51 -12.70
C SER A 209 -17.31 9.47 -12.33
N PRO A 210 -17.05 10.77 -12.25
CA PRO A 210 -18.08 11.78 -12.37
C PRO A 210 -18.67 11.76 -13.79
N GLY A 211 -19.96 12.04 -13.90
CA GLY A 211 -20.65 12.11 -15.19
C GLY A 211 -20.64 10.80 -15.99
N PHE A 212 -20.49 10.92 -17.31
CA PHE A 212 -20.64 9.82 -18.27
C PHE A 212 -19.30 9.20 -18.76
N THR A 213 -18.17 9.65 -18.27
CA THR A 213 -16.84 9.17 -18.72
C THR A 213 -16.68 7.66 -18.50
N LYS A 214 -17.22 7.12 -17.40
CA LYS A 214 -17.23 5.68 -17.13
C LYS A 214 -17.99 4.87 -18.18
N ASP A 215 -19.15 5.41 -18.64
CA ASP A 215 -19.98 4.73 -19.62
C ASP A 215 -19.32 4.74 -21.01
N GLN A 216 -18.67 5.84 -21.35
CA GLN A 216 -17.91 5.98 -22.60
C GLN A 216 -16.70 5.03 -22.59
N PHE A 217 -15.94 5.01 -21.51
CA PHE A 217 -14.81 4.09 -21.38
C PHE A 217 -15.25 2.63 -21.36
N HIS A 218 -16.32 2.28 -20.64
CA HIS A 218 -16.85 0.93 -20.63
C HIS A 218 -17.26 0.45 -22.02
N ARG A 219 -17.91 1.30 -22.80
CA ARG A 219 -18.26 1.01 -24.20
C ARG A 219 -17.01 0.79 -25.04
N HIS A 220 -16.00 1.67 -24.91
CA HIS A 220 -14.72 1.53 -25.58
C HIS A 220 -14.01 0.21 -25.19
N LEU A 221 -13.99 -0.11 -23.90
CA LEU A 221 -13.41 -1.37 -23.36
C LEU A 221 -14.06 -2.59 -24.01
N LEU A 222 -15.38 -2.65 -24.09
CA LEU A 222 -16.10 -3.79 -24.66
C LEU A 222 -15.89 -3.89 -26.18
N LEU A 223 -15.93 -2.79 -26.90
CA LEU A 223 -15.66 -2.76 -28.35
C LEU A 223 -14.23 -3.25 -28.68
N GLU A 224 -13.25 -2.75 -27.96
CA GLU A 224 -11.85 -3.18 -28.15
C GLU A 224 -11.63 -4.62 -27.68
N ALA A 225 -12.33 -5.08 -26.66
CA ALA A 225 -12.29 -6.46 -26.21
C ALA A 225 -12.80 -7.43 -27.30
N GLU A 226 -13.90 -7.08 -27.97
CA GLU A 226 -14.43 -7.86 -29.10
C GLU A 226 -13.51 -7.80 -30.32
N ARG A 227 -13.03 -6.61 -30.67
CA ARG A 227 -12.12 -6.39 -31.82
C ARG A 227 -10.81 -7.18 -31.66
N ARG A 228 -10.23 -7.20 -30.45
CA ARG A 228 -8.95 -7.88 -30.15
C ARG A 228 -9.13 -9.29 -29.62
N GLN A 229 -10.36 -9.80 -29.54
CA GLN A 229 -10.71 -11.12 -29.01
C GLN A 229 -10.15 -11.37 -27.59
N LEU A 230 -10.26 -10.38 -26.70
CA LEU A 230 -9.77 -10.44 -25.33
C LEU A 230 -10.73 -11.25 -24.46
N ARG A 231 -10.56 -12.58 -24.46
CA ARG A 231 -11.44 -13.53 -23.74
C ARG A 231 -11.60 -13.18 -22.27
N SER A 232 -10.52 -12.78 -21.60
CA SER A 232 -10.53 -12.40 -20.18
C SER A 232 -11.55 -11.31 -19.85
N ILE A 233 -11.79 -10.33 -20.76
CA ILE A 233 -12.79 -9.29 -20.57
C ILE A 233 -14.17 -9.79 -21.00
N ILE A 234 -14.25 -10.48 -22.15
CA ILE A 234 -15.52 -10.94 -22.73
C ILE A 234 -16.25 -11.88 -21.77
N GLU A 235 -15.54 -12.84 -21.18
CA GLU A 235 -16.07 -13.82 -20.24
C GLU A 235 -16.46 -13.20 -18.89
N ASN A 236 -15.80 -12.11 -18.50
CA ASN A 236 -16.00 -11.45 -17.21
C ASN A 236 -16.78 -10.12 -17.28
N LYS A 237 -17.54 -9.87 -18.35
CA LYS A 237 -18.35 -8.64 -18.52
C LYS A 237 -19.26 -8.35 -17.30
N SER A 238 -19.88 -9.37 -16.73
CA SER A 238 -20.76 -9.26 -15.56
C SER A 238 -20.04 -8.87 -14.26
N ARG A 239 -18.73 -9.03 -14.23
CA ARG A 239 -17.87 -8.66 -13.08
C ARG A 239 -17.33 -7.24 -13.19
N ILE A 240 -17.67 -6.50 -14.26
CA ILE A 240 -17.31 -5.10 -14.46
C ILE A 240 -18.49 -4.24 -14.03
N ILE A 241 -18.31 -3.42 -12.99
CA ILE A 241 -19.35 -2.62 -12.37
C ILE A 241 -19.06 -1.14 -12.64
N LEU A 242 -20.12 -0.40 -12.97
CA LEU A 242 -20.02 1.06 -13.13
C LEU A 242 -20.55 1.76 -11.89
N VAL A 243 -19.75 2.67 -11.34
CA VAL A 243 -20.11 3.45 -10.15
C VAL A 243 -19.99 4.96 -10.46
N HIS A 244 -20.94 5.75 -9.99
CA HIS A 244 -20.82 7.19 -10.03
C HIS A 244 -20.03 7.68 -8.81
N THR A 245 -19.09 8.59 -9.02
CA THR A 245 -18.30 9.22 -7.96
C THR A 245 -18.28 10.74 -8.15
N SER A 246 -18.02 11.47 -7.08
CA SER A 246 -17.92 12.93 -7.11
C SER A 246 -16.70 13.42 -7.90
N SER A 247 -15.64 12.64 -7.95
CA SER A 247 -14.41 12.98 -8.68
C SER A 247 -13.66 11.75 -9.18
N GLY A 248 -12.68 11.94 -10.07
CA GLY A 248 -11.73 10.91 -10.53
C GLY A 248 -10.47 10.77 -9.69
N TYR A 249 -10.40 11.44 -8.54
CA TYR A 249 -9.23 11.39 -7.65
C TYR A 249 -9.31 10.24 -6.65
N LYS A 250 -8.17 9.88 -6.08
CA LYS A 250 -8.04 8.75 -5.13
C LYS A 250 -8.97 8.81 -3.92
N HIS A 251 -9.32 10.00 -3.43
CA HIS A 251 -10.21 10.13 -2.27
C HIS A 251 -11.63 9.62 -2.54
N SER A 252 -12.08 9.64 -3.80
CA SER A 252 -13.38 9.08 -4.20
C SER A 252 -13.40 7.55 -4.18
N LEU A 253 -12.28 6.88 -3.92
CA LEU A 253 -12.27 5.44 -3.69
C LEU A 253 -13.22 5.03 -2.55
N LYS A 254 -13.36 5.86 -1.52
CA LYS A 254 -14.29 5.62 -0.42
C LYS A 254 -15.73 5.51 -0.93
N GLU A 255 -16.15 6.39 -1.85
CA GLU A 255 -17.49 6.35 -2.46
C GLU A 255 -17.71 5.05 -3.24
N VAL A 256 -16.67 4.55 -3.93
CA VAL A 256 -16.73 3.28 -4.65
C VAL A 256 -16.92 2.11 -3.69
N LEU A 257 -16.17 2.09 -2.58
CA LEU A 257 -16.27 1.03 -1.58
C LEU A 257 -17.58 1.07 -0.79
N ASP A 258 -18.22 2.25 -0.72
CA ASP A 258 -19.53 2.44 -0.08
C ASP A 258 -20.71 2.06 -1.00
N ALA A 259 -20.47 1.86 -2.30
CA ALA A 259 -21.50 1.53 -3.27
C ALA A 259 -22.10 0.14 -2.99
N PRO A 260 -23.44 0.00 -2.85
CA PRO A 260 -24.09 -1.29 -2.51
C PRO A 260 -23.78 -2.41 -3.49
N ASN A 261 -23.71 -2.07 -4.78
CA ASN A 261 -23.44 -3.05 -5.85
C ASN A 261 -22.02 -3.65 -5.70
N VAL A 262 -21.05 -2.82 -5.36
CA VAL A 262 -19.66 -3.25 -5.12
C VAL A 262 -19.59 -4.09 -3.85
N MET A 263 -20.18 -3.61 -2.77
CA MET A 263 -20.21 -4.33 -1.49
C MET A 263 -20.85 -5.71 -1.60
N ASN A 264 -21.93 -5.85 -2.38
CA ASN A 264 -22.56 -7.15 -2.60
C ASN A 264 -21.65 -8.16 -3.33
N MET A 265 -20.82 -7.69 -4.27
CA MET A 265 -19.89 -8.53 -5.02
C MET A 265 -18.67 -8.95 -4.20
N ILE A 266 -18.26 -8.14 -3.24
CA ILE A 266 -17.10 -8.42 -2.37
C ILE A 266 -17.50 -8.89 -0.96
N LYS A 267 -18.80 -9.12 -0.71
CA LYS A 267 -19.36 -9.37 0.62
C LYS A 267 -18.69 -10.51 1.39
N ASP A 268 -18.22 -11.51 0.67
CA ASP A 268 -17.55 -12.68 1.25
C ASP A 268 -16.02 -12.53 1.29
N THR A 269 -15.48 -11.36 0.92
CA THR A 269 -14.05 -11.12 0.95
C THR A 269 -13.58 -10.57 2.30
N LYS A 270 -12.34 -10.85 2.68
CA LYS A 270 -11.73 -10.20 3.85
C LYS A 270 -11.68 -8.67 3.69
N ALA A 271 -11.46 -8.16 2.47
CA ALA A 271 -11.48 -6.73 2.20
C ALA A 271 -12.81 -6.08 2.59
N ALA A 272 -13.94 -6.72 2.30
CA ALA A 272 -15.27 -6.23 2.73
C ALA A 272 -15.42 -6.23 4.26
N GLN A 273 -14.95 -7.29 4.92
CA GLN A 273 -14.98 -7.38 6.39
C GLN A 273 -14.13 -6.28 7.04
N GLU A 274 -12.94 -5.99 6.48
CA GLU A 274 -12.06 -4.94 6.97
C GLU A 274 -12.65 -3.54 6.73
N VAL A 275 -13.25 -3.29 5.56
CA VAL A 275 -13.97 -2.05 5.27
C VAL A 275 -15.15 -1.87 6.21
N GLN A 276 -15.91 -2.92 6.49
CA GLN A 276 -17.02 -2.88 7.43
C GLN A 276 -16.53 -2.62 8.85
N ALA A 277 -15.50 -3.32 9.31
CA ALA A 277 -14.90 -3.09 10.63
C ALA A 277 -14.37 -1.65 10.79
N LEU A 278 -13.78 -1.09 9.74
CA LEU A 278 -13.33 0.29 9.74
C LEU A 278 -14.50 1.29 9.82
N LYS A 279 -15.59 1.04 9.10
CA LYS A 279 -16.82 1.85 9.21
C LYS A 279 -17.40 1.80 10.61
N ASP A 280 -17.50 0.61 11.18
CA ASP A 280 -18.02 0.42 12.54
C ASP A 280 -17.13 1.15 13.57
N PHE A 281 -15.82 1.09 13.40
CA PHE A 281 -14.87 1.84 14.22
C PHE A 281 -15.07 3.36 14.11
N PHE A 282 -15.20 3.92 12.91
CA PHE A 282 -15.46 5.34 12.72
C PHE A 282 -16.83 5.77 13.27
N ASN A 283 -17.85 4.94 13.12
CA ASN A 283 -19.17 5.19 13.70
C ASN A 283 -19.10 5.20 15.22
N MET A 284 -18.37 4.26 15.84
CA MET A 284 -18.12 4.25 17.28
C MET A 284 -17.39 5.50 17.74
N LEU A 285 -16.33 5.92 17.04
CA LEU A 285 -15.58 7.15 17.34
C LEU A 285 -16.47 8.39 17.24
N SER A 286 -17.33 8.47 16.23
CA SER A 286 -18.26 9.59 16.04
C SER A 286 -19.29 9.64 17.17
N ASN A 287 -19.83 8.49 17.60
CA ASN A 287 -20.77 8.40 18.70
C ASN A 287 -20.12 8.75 20.05
N VAL A 288 -18.89 8.30 20.29
CA VAL A 288 -18.11 8.68 21.48
C VAL A 288 -17.84 10.20 21.50
N ARG A 289 -17.53 10.79 20.35
CA ARG A 289 -17.29 12.23 20.23
C ARG A 289 -18.55 13.05 20.49
N ILE A 290 -19.73 12.56 20.05
CA ILE A 290 -21.02 13.18 20.34
C ILE A 290 -21.34 13.07 21.85
N GLN A 291 -21.13 11.90 22.46
CA GLN A 291 -21.35 11.69 23.88
C GLN A 291 -20.39 12.51 24.74
N LEU A 292 -19.11 12.66 24.37
CA LEU A 292 -18.16 13.53 25.03
C LEU A 292 -18.52 15.01 24.86
N GLY A 293 -19.06 15.42 23.71
CA GLY A 293 -19.57 16.79 23.48
C GLY A 293 -20.75 17.14 24.38
N HIS A 294 -21.62 16.18 24.66
CA HIS A 294 -22.73 16.35 25.64
C HIS A 294 -22.29 16.19 27.11
N ALA A 295 -21.22 15.44 27.38
CA ALA A 295 -20.72 15.21 28.74
C ALA A 295 -19.77 16.30 29.24
N MET A 296 -19.24 17.16 28.38
CA MET A 296 -18.44 18.32 28.79
C MET A 296 -19.29 19.42 29.49
N ASP A 297 -20.63 19.32 29.46
CA ASP A 297 -21.52 20.22 30.17
C ASP A 297 -21.88 19.71 31.60
N GLN A 298 -21.39 18.53 32.02
CA GLN A 298 -21.56 18.03 33.36
C GLN A 298 -20.26 17.37 33.85
N SER A 299 -19.62 18.04 34.76
CA SER A 299 -18.48 17.59 35.57
C SER A 299 -18.67 16.19 36.13
N THR A 300 -18.05 15.19 35.54
CA THR A 300 -17.51 13.94 36.15
C THR A 300 -17.28 12.87 35.07
N LEU A 301 -16.04 12.69 34.63
CA LEU A 301 -15.62 11.43 34.03
C LEU A 301 -14.13 11.16 34.30
N ARG A 302 -13.88 10.41 35.37
CA ARG A 302 -12.69 9.55 35.53
C ARG A 302 -13.15 8.14 35.22
N LEU A 303 -12.79 7.61 34.01
CA LEU A 303 -12.75 6.17 33.75
C LEU A 303 -11.65 5.90 32.71
N PRO A 304 -10.83 4.88 32.91
CA PRO A 304 -9.62 4.66 32.11
C PRO A 304 -9.98 4.00 30.76
N MET A 305 -9.79 4.75 29.70
CA MET A 305 -9.97 4.31 28.31
C MET A 305 -9.05 3.12 27.91
N LYS A 306 -8.06 2.79 28.74
CA LYS A 306 -7.12 1.68 28.48
C LYS A 306 -7.71 0.27 28.69
N GLU A 307 -8.67 0.09 29.57
CA GLU A 307 -9.23 -1.25 29.85
C GLU A 307 -10.30 -1.70 28.86
N TRP A 308 -10.96 -0.77 28.18
CA TRP A 308 -12.02 -1.10 27.23
C TRP A 308 -11.49 -1.54 25.87
N LEU A 309 -10.36 -0.97 25.43
CA LEU A 309 -9.70 -1.32 24.18
C LEU A 309 -9.03 -2.72 24.22
N CYS A 310 -8.55 -3.16 25.38
CA CYS A 310 -7.90 -4.47 25.51
C CYS A 310 -8.86 -5.67 25.56
N ARG A 311 -10.16 -5.48 25.85
CA ARG A 311 -11.11 -6.60 25.98
C ARG A 311 -11.83 -7.01 24.69
N ARG A 312 -11.68 -6.27 23.60
CA ARG A 312 -12.43 -6.52 22.35
C ARG A 312 -11.55 -6.76 21.12
N PHE A 313 -10.22 -6.67 21.28
CA PHE A 313 -9.24 -6.87 20.20
C PHE A 313 -8.11 -7.87 20.56
N LEU A 314 -8.36 -8.73 21.54
CA LEU A 314 -7.58 -9.94 21.80
C LEU A 314 -8.37 -11.18 21.38
#